data_02921cf543afbbb0561d1411174aa2e6
#
_entry.id   02921cf543afbbb0561d1411174aa2e6
#
_cell.length_a   1.000
_cell.length_b   1.000
_cell.length_c   1.000
_cell.angle_alpha   90.00
_cell.angle_beta   90.00
_cell.angle_gamma   90.00
#
_symmetry.space_group_name_H-M   'P 1'
#
loop_
_entity.id
_entity.type
_entity.pdbx_description
1 polymer ?
#
loop_
_entity_poly.entity_id
_entity_poly.type
_entity_poly.pdbx_seq_one_letter_code
_entity_poly.pdbx_strand_id
1 'polypeptide(L)'
;MIRLNIMGIYLLLCDDADEARRLQASCEPVVGVLTDENRDVDFSGISYLVENPEEIDDEDYYRIWQRLKKLPWDILETERCKVRETTVEDVDSFYEIYKAPGITDYTEPLFENPEDEVQYAIDYRENVYSLYGYGIWTVLDKATGKVIGRAGLTMREGFKEPELGYVIAREYQGQGIAAEVCKAILEYGQKELGFTLIQAFTKRENLPSEKLLKKLGFTFDREELLGTEKFDCYILDMR
;
A
#
# COMPACT_ATOMS: atom_id res chain seq x y z
N MET A 1 -27.92 -10.45 -13.75
CA MET A 1 -26.47 -10.76 -13.84
C MET A 1 -25.93 -10.34 -15.20
N ILE A 2 -24.84 -9.57 -15.21
CA ILE A 2 -24.14 -9.07 -16.42
C ILE A 2 -22.68 -9.52 -16.34
N ARG A 3 -22.12 -9.99 -17.46
CA ARG A 3 -20.68 -10.29 -17.57
C ARG A 3 -19.98 -9.13 -18.29
N LEU A 4 -19.10 -8.46 -17.57
CA LEU A 4 -18.18 -7.46 -18.14
C LEU A 4 -16.91 -8.16 -18.63
N ASN A 5 -16.41 -7.74 -19.80
CA ASN A 5 -15.09 -8.15 -20.29
C ASN A 5 -14.24 -6.89 -20.44
N ILE A 6 -13.23 -6.77 -19.57
CA ILE A 6 -12.46 -5.55 -19.39
C ILE A 6 -10.97 -5.93 -19.38
N MET A 7 -10.15 -5.26 -20.22
CA MET A 7 -8.69 -5.42 -20.23
C MET A 7 -8.20 -6.89 -20.26
N GLY A 8 -8.97 -7.79 -20.94
CA GLY A 8 -8.62 -9.20 -21.06
C GLY A 8 -9.03 -10.09 -19.89
N ILE A 9 -9.72 -9.54 -18.88
CA ILE A 9 -10.33 -10.28 -17.76
C ILE A 9 -11.85 -10.26 -17.89
N TYR A 10 -12.54 -11.05 -17.07
CA TYR A 10 -13.98 -10.91 -16.87
C TYR A 10 -14.35 -10.66 -15.42
N LEU A 11 -15.49 -10.00 -15.23
CA LEU A 11 -16.09 -9.72 -13.94
C LEU A 11 -17.61 -9.88 -14.05
N LEU A 12 -18.25 -10.39 -13.02
CA LEU A 12 -19.69 -10.62 -12.99
C LEU A 12 -20.36 -9.54 -12.12
N LEU A 13 -21.30 -8.81 -12.67
CA LEU A 13 -22.20 -7.93 -11.92
C LEU A 13 -23.49 -8.68 -11.61
N CYS A 14 -23.86 -8.78 -10.35
CA CYS A 14 -25.00 -9.57 -9.89
C CYS A 14 -25.89 -8.77 -8.94
N ASP A 15 -27.15 -8.63 -9.29
CA ASP A 15 -28.19 -7.93 -8.54
C ASP A 15 -29.01 -8.85 -7.61
N ASP A 16 -28.72 -10.17 -7.64
CA ASP A 16 -29.27 -11.19 -6.76
C ASP A 16 -28.22 -11.59 -5.71
N ALA A 17 -28.52 -11.33 -4.43
CA ALA A 17 -27.60 -11.54 -3.32
C ALA A 17 -27.25 -13.03 -3.10
N ASP A 18 -28.21 -13.94 -3.28
CA ASP A 18 -27.97 -15.37 -3.09
C ASP A 18 -27.11 -15.94 -4.21
N GLU A 19 -27.34 -15.50 -5.44
CA GLU A 19 -26.52 -15.89 -6.58
C GLU A 19 -25.11 -15.30 -6.46
N ALA A 20 -24.97 -14.03 -6.04
CA ALA A 20 -23.67 -13.39 -5.83
C ALA A 20 -22.85 -14.15 -4.76
N ARG A 21 -23.45 -14.58 -3.64
CA ARG A 21 -22.79 -15.40 -2.62
C ARG A 21 -22.34 -16.75 -3.18
N ARG A 22 -23.16 -17.41 -3.99
CA ARG A 22 -22.81 -18.70 -4.62
C ARG A 22 -21.62 -18.55 -5.58
N LEU A 23 -21.63 -17.51 -6.38
CA LEU A 23 -20.53 -17.21 -7.32
C LEU A 23 -19.23 -16.90 -6.56
N GLN A 24 -19.30 -16.05 -5.52
CA GLN A 24 -18.13 -15.73 -4.71
C GLN A 24 -17.57 -16.97 -4.00
N ALA A 25 -18.43 -17.84 -3.46
CA ALA A 25 -18.02 -19.11 -2.85
C ALA A 25 -17.35 -20.07 -3.85
N SER A 26 -17.66 -19.93 -5.14
CA SER A 26 -17.03 -20.68 -6.23
C SER A 26 -15.78 -19.98 -6.80
N CYS A 27 -15.27 -18.95 -6.10
CA CYS A 27 -14.11 -18.14 -6.51
C CYS A 27 -14.30 -17.38 -7.85
N GLU A 28 -15.56 -17.18 -8.25
CA GLU A 28 -15.87 -16.31 -9.40
C GLU A 28 -15.66 -14.82 -9.01
N PRO A 29 -15.16 -13.98 -9.93
CA PRO A 29 -15.00 -12.56 -9.66
C PRO A 29 -16.36 -11.85 -9.78
N VAL A 30 -17.08 -11.73 -8.67
CA VAL A 30 -18.43 -11.14 -8.64
C VAL A 30 -18.46 -9.87 -7.80
N VAL A 31 -19.19 -8.90 -8.31
CA VAL A 31 -19.55 -7.64 -7.62
C VAL A 31 -21.08 -7.62 -7.51
N GLY A 32 -21.59 -7.37 -6.32
CA GLY A 32 -23.01 -7.17 -6.10
C GLY A 32 -23.44 -5.80 -6.63
N VAL A 33 -24.63 -5.72 -7.22
CA VAL A 33 -25.21 -4.48 -7.72
C VAL A 33 -26.42 -4.13 -6.87
N LEU A 34 -26.38 -2.97 -6.22
CA LEU A 34 -27.51 -2.42 -5.50
C LEU A 34 -28.39 -1.62 -6.46
N THR A 35 -29.70 -1.90 -6.44
CA THR A 35 -30.72 -1.21 -7.21
C THR A 35 -31.83 -0.73 -6.27
N ASP A 36 -32.72 0.12 -6.74
CA ASP A 36 -33.89 0.51 -5.94
C ASP A 36 -34.81 -0.66 -5.56
N GLU A 37 -34.80 -1.72 -6.37
CA GLU A 37 -35.64 -2.91 -6.17
C GLU A 37 -35.08 -3.89 -5.13
N ASN A 38 -33.75 -3.85 -4.89
CA ASN A 38 -33.07 -4.77 -3.95
C ASN A 38 -32.40 -4.10 -2.74
N ARG A 39 -32.68 -2.80 -2.49
CA ARG A 39 -32.08 -2.04 -1.37
C ARG A 39 -32.32 -2.66 0.00
N ASP A 40 -33.46 -3.32 0.18
CA ASP A 40 -33.82 -3.98 1.45
C ASP A 40 -33.28 -5.41 1.54
N VAL A 41 -32.58 -5.92 0.52
CA VAL A 41 -31.98 -7.25 0.49
C VAL A 41 -30.64 -7.24 1.20
N ASP A 42 -30.39 -8.25 2.01
CA ASP A 42 -29.11 -8.42 2.70
C ASP A 42 -28.03 -8.91 1.73
N PHE A 43 -27.05 -8.04 1.43
CA PHE A 43 -25.84 -8.34 0.67
C PHE A 43 -24.62 -8.61 1.56
N SER A 44 -24.80 -8.85 2.86
CA SER A 44 -23.66 -9.17 3.73
C SER A 44 -22.89 -10.40 3.24
N GLY A 45 -21.56 -10.35 3.41
CA GLY A 45 -20.64 -11.38 2.94
C GLY A 45 -20.20 -11.24 1.48
N ILE A 46 -20.75 -10.29 0.72
CA ILE A 46 -20.26 -9.96 -0.62
C ILE A 46 -19.15 -8.89 -0.51
N SER A 47 -18.00 -9.17 -1.12
CA SER A 47 -16.77 -8.36 -0.93
C SER A 47 -16.88 -6.97 -1.52
N TYR A 48 -17.59 -6.80 -2.63
CA TYR A 48 -17.77 -5.53 -3.32
C TYR A 48 -19.21 -5.32 -3.74
N LEU A 49 -19.73 -4.12 -3.46
CA LEU A 49 -21.07 -3.67 -3.85
C LEU A 49 -20.95 -2.35 -4.60
N VAL A 50 -21.72 -2.20 -5.64
CA VAL A 50 -21.79 -0.96 -6.45
C VAL A 50 -23.25 -0.56 -6.64
N GLU A 51 -23.54 0.75 -6.63
CA GLU A 51 -24.88 1.27 -6.90
C GLU A 51 -25.05 1.70 -8.37
N ASN A 52 -24.02 2.33 -8.95
CA ASN A 52 -24.04 2.86 -10.31
C ASN A 52 -22.91 2.20 -11.14
N PRO A 53 -23.09 0.96 -11.62
CA PRO A 53 -22.04 0.24 -12.32
C PRO A 53 -21.54 0.92 -13.60
N GLU A 54 -22.35 1.80 -14.20
CA GLU A 54 -22.00 2.58 -15.39
C GLU A 54 -21.08 3.78 -15.11
N GLU A 55 -20.94 4.18 -13.84
CA GLU A 55 -20.05 5.28 -13.41
C GLU A 55 -18.62 4.79 -13.07
N ILE A 56 -18.41 3.47 -13.01
CA ILE A 56 -17.13 2.85 -12.68
C ILE A 56 -16.36 2.61 -13.96
N ASP A 57 -15.13 3.12 -14.03
CA ASP A 57 -14.30 2.92 -15.20
C ASP A 57 -13.63 1.53 -15.27
N ASP A 58 -13.03 1.23 -16.41
CA ASP A 58 -12.41 -0.08 -16.66
C ASP A 58 -11.21 -0.33 -15.73
N GLU A 59 -10.48 0.71 -15.31
CA GLU A 59 -9.33 0.60 -14.42
C GLU A 59 -9.77 0.26 -13.01
N ASP A 60 -10.83 0.89 -12.50
CA ASP A 60 -11.39 0.59 -11.19
C ASP A 60 -11.99 -0.82 -11.14
N TYR A 61 -12.69 -1.25 -12.19
CA TYR A 61 -13.14 -2.63 -12.29
C TYR A 61 -11.98 -3.63 -12.34
N TYR A 62 -10.89 -3.30 -13.03
CA TYR A 62 -9.70 -4.14 -13.04
C TYR A 62 -9.06 -4.24 -11.64
N ARG A 63 -9.00 -3.16 -10.89
CA ARG A 63 -8.54 -3.12 -9.49
C ARG A 63 -9.42 -3.96 -8.57
N ILE A 64 -10.75 -3.84 -8.70
CA ILE A 64 -11.71 -4.70 -7.98
C ILE A 64 -11.46 -6.18 -8.30
N TRP A 65 -11.27 -6.51 -9.57
CA TRP A 65 -10.97 -7.88 -9.97
C TRP A 65 -9.66 -8.40 -9.35
N GLN A 66 -8.61 -7.59 -9.33
CA GLN A 66 -7.35 -7.94 -8.66
C GLN A 66 -7.59 -8.25 -7.18
N ARG A 67 -8.37 -7.44 -6.46
CA ARG A 67 -8.73 -7.70 -5.05
C ARG A 67 -9.47 -9.03 -4.88
N LEU A 68 -10.48 -9.27 -5.72
CA LEU A 68 -11.24 -10.53 -5.69
C LEU A 68 -10.37 -11.75 -5.96
N LYS A 69 -9.34 -11.60 -6.80
CA LYS A 69 -8.34 -12.64 -7.12
C LYS A 69 -7.13 -12.64 -6.18
N LYS A 70 -7.12 -11.79 -5.16
CA LYS A 70 -6.00 -11.62 -4.19
C LYS A 70 -4.66 -11.28 -4.87
N LEU A 71 -4.72 -10.58 -5.99
CA LEU A 71 -3.55 -10.11 -6.72
C LEU A 71 -3.10 -8.72 -6.19
N PRO A 72 -1.80 -8.44 -6.15
CA PRO A 72 -1.29 -7.14 -5.72
C PRO A 72 -1.61 -6.06 -6.76
N TRP A 73 -1.88 -4.84 -6.29
CA TRP A 73 -1.95 -3.68 -7.16
C TRP A 73 -0.56 -3.16 -7.49
N ASP A 74 -0.36 -2.78 -8.74
CA ASP A 74 0.72 -1.90 -9.17
C ASP A 74 0.32 -0.47 -8.79
N ILE A 75 1.14 0.20 -7.97
CA ILE A 75 0.79 1.51 -7.42
C ILE A 75 1.35 2.62 -8.31
N LEU A 76 2.65 2.56 -8.60
CA LEU A 76 3.31 3.54 -9.44
C LEU A 76 4.62 2.99 -10.01
N GLU A 77 5.09 3.66 -11.06
CA GLU A 77 6.41 3.42 -11.62
C GLU A 77 7.22 4.72 -11.66
N THR A 78 8.52 4.59 -11.44
CA THR A 78 9.50 5.65 -11.61
C THR A 78 10.43 5.32 -12.78
N GLU A 79 11.47 6.11 -13.00
CA GLU A 79 12.48 5.81 -14.01
C GLU A 79 13.12 4.43 -13.76
N ARG A 80 13.49 4.14 -12.50
CA ARG A 80 14.26 2.94 -12.13
C ARG A 80 13.49 1.92 -11.31
N CYS A 81 12.37 2.29 -10.72
CA CYS A 81 11.66 1.44 -9.78
C CYS A 81 10.20 1.23 -10.18
N LYS A 82 9.67 0.08 -9.79
CA LYS A 82 8.25 -0.22 -9.74
C LYS A 82 7.85 -0.37 -8.27
N VAL A 83 6.71 0.21 -7.89
CA VAL A 83 6.14 0.12 -6.56
C VAL A 83 4.80 -0.60 -6.66
N ARG A 84 4.64 -1.67 -5.90
CA ARG A 84 3.42 -2.47 -5.83
C ARG A 84 3.11 -2.90 -4.42
N GLU A 85 1.92 -3.36 -4.19
CA GLU A 85 1.56 -3.99 -2.92
C GLU A 85 2.47 -5.17 -2.61
N THR A 86 2.76 -5.33 -1.32
CA THR A 86 3.57 -6.44 -0.80
C THR A 86 2.82 -7.77 -0.95
N THR A 87 3.54 -8.79 -1.34
CA THR A 87 3.06 -10.17 -1.38
C THR A 87 3.87 -11.07 -0.44
N VAL A 88 3.38 -12.26 -0.18
CA VAL A 88 4.09 -13.22 0.69
C VAL A 88 5.43 -13.66 0.09
N GLU A 89 5.56 -13.64 -1.22
CA GLU A 89 6.79 -13.98 -1.94
C GLU A 89 7.91 -12.96 -1.71
N ASP A 90 7.58 -11.75 -1.23
CA ASP A 90 8.57 -10.70 -0.95
C ASP A 90 9.28 -10.91 0.40
N VAL A 91 8.69 -11.69 1.30
CA VAL A 91 9.12 -11.83 2.69
C VAL A 91 10.58 -12.27 2.80
N ASP A 92 10.99 -13.28 2.04
CA ASP A 92 12.38 -13.75 2.03
C ASP A 92 13.35 -12.63 1.62
N SER A 93 12.97 -11.82 0.63
CA SER A 93 13.77 -10.68 0.20
C SER A 93 13.88 -9.61 1.27
N PHE A 94 12.83 -9.38 2.06
CA PHE A 94 12.89 -8.46 3.19
C PHE A 94 13.85 -8.95 4.27
N TYR A 95 13.85 -10.24 4.59
CA TYR A 95 14.84 -10.77 5.54
C TYR A 95 16.28 -10.55 5.04
N GLU A 96 16.53 -10.75 3.76
CA GLU A 96 17.88 -10.49 3.21
C GLU A 96 18.27 -9.00 3.30
N ILE A 97 17.32 -8.09 3.05
CA ILE A 97 17.54 -6.64 3.16
C ILE A 97 17.82 -6.26 4.63
N TYR A 98 17.02 -6.77 5.57
CA TYR A 98 17.08 -6.40 6.98
C TYR A 98 18.26 -7.02 7.73
N LYS A 99 18.87 -8.11 7.22
CA LYS A 99 20.13 -8.65 7.74
C LYS A 99 21.33 -7.73 7.52
N ALA A 100 21.25 -6.79 6.58
CA ALA A 100 22.38 -5.92 6.27
C ALA A 100 22.67 -4.97 7.45
N PRO A 101 23.94 -4.80 7.84
CA PRO A 101 24.32 -3.93 8.97
C PRO A 101 23.80 -2.50 8.78
N GLY A 102 23.22 -1.95 9.85
CA GLY A 102 22.72 -0.57 9.89
C GLY A 102 21.31 -0.36 9.38
N ILE A 103 20.64 -1.37 8.82
CA ILE A 103 19.23 -1.25 8.41
C ILE A 103 18.33 -1.16 9.65
N THR A 104 18.52 -2.06 10.62
CA THR A 104 17.70 -2.13 11.83
C THR A 104 18.10 -1.16 12.93
N ASP A 105 19.15 -0.35 12.74
CA ASP A 105 19.55 0.68 13.72
C ASP A 105 18.45 1.75 13.90
N TYR A 106 17.68 1.98 12.83
CA TYR A 106 16.67 3.06 12.75
C TYR A 106 15.30 2.60 12.28
N THR A 107 15.13 1.30 12.02
CA THR A 107 13.90 0.72 11.49
C THR A 107 13.46 -0.41 12.41
N GLU A 108 12.17 -0.54 12.63
CA GLU A 108 11.62 -1.68 13.35
C GLU A 108 12.05 -2.99 12.66
N PRO A 109 12.55 -3.98 13.41
CA PRO A 109 12.94 -5.28 12.85
C PRO A 109 11.71 -6.02 12.31
N LEU A 110 11.94 -6.98 11.44
CA LEU A 110 10.93 -7.98 11.06
C LEU A 110 10.67 -8.93 12.24
N PHE A 111 9.58 -9.69 12.18
CA PHE A 111 9.33 -10.75 13.15
C PHE A 111 10.50 -11.76 13.16
N GLU A 112 10.82 -12.32 14.32
CA GLU A 112 11.90 -13.32 14.43
C GLU A 112 11.56 -14.60 13.68
N ASN A 113 10.28 -15.01 13.72
CA ASN A 113 9.77 -16.16 12.98
C ASN A 113 9.27 -15.74 11.60
N PRO A 114 9.82 -16.28 10.51
CA PRO A 114 9.36 -15.96 9.15
C PRO A 114 7.88 -16.26 8.88
N GLU A 115 7.30 -17.25 9.55
CA GLU A 115 5.87 -17.56 9.40
C GLU A 115 4.98 -16.42 9.91
N ASP A 116 5.41 -15.72 10.96
CA ASP A 116 4.68 -14.58 11.51
C ASP A 116 4.76 -13.36 10.54
N GLU A 117 5.88 -13.17 9.86
CA GLU A 117 6.01 -12.11 8.83
C GLU A 117 5.15 -12.43 7.60
N VAL A 118 5.08 -13.70 7.20
CA VAL A 118 4.16 -14.16 6.14
C VAL A 118 2.71 -13.89 6.54
N GLN A 119 2.32 -14.25 7.77
CA GLN A 119 0.97 -14.00 8.26
C GLN A 119 0.67 -12.49 8.32
N TYR A 120 1.64 -11.70 8.79
CA TYR A 120 1.52 -10.24 8.79
C TYR A 120 1.30 -9.67 7.37
N ALA A 121 2.02 -10.18 6.36
CA ALA A 121 1.82 -9.75 4.97
C ALA A 121 0.41 -10.08 4.45
N ILE A 122 -0.13 -11.25 4.82
CA ILE A 122 -1.51 -11.65 4.50
C ILE A 122 -2.50 -10.69 5.18
N ASP A 123 -2.36 -10.49 6.49
CA ASP A 123 -3.24 -9.63 7.28
C ASP A 123 -3.17 -8.17 6.80
N TYR A 124 -1.99 -7.70 6.42
CA TYR A 124 -1.79 -6.36 5.90
C TYR A 124 -2.54 -6.14 4.57
N ARG A 125 -2.48 -7.13 3.66
CA ARG A 125 -3.27 -7.10 2.43
C ARG A 125 -4.77 -7.05 2.71
N GLU A 126 -5.26 -7.90 3.64
CA GLU A 126 -6.69 -8.05 3.90
C GLU A 126 -7.27 -6.89 4.73
N ASN A 127 -6.49 -6.30 5.63
CA ASN A 127 -6.97 -5.28 6.56
C ASN A 127 -6.45 -3.86 6.27
N VAL A 128 -5.33 -3.71 5.56
CA VAL A 128 -4.78 -2.38 5.26
C VAL A 128 -5.04 -2.00 3.81
N TYR A 129 -4.49 -2.76 2.86
CA TYR A 129 -4.68 -2.42 1.45
C TYR A 129 -6.15 -2.50 1.02
N SER A 130 -6.91 -3.49 1.51
CA SER A 130 -8.32 -3.64 1.14
C SER A 130 -9.23 -2.58 1.72
N LEU A 131 -8.88 -1.99 2.89
CA LEU A 131 -9.70 -0.97 3.55
C LEU A 131 -9.29 0.46 3.16
N TYR A 132 -7.98 0.71 3.08
CA TYR A 132 -7.46 2.07 2.88
C TYR A 132 -7.00 2.34 1.45
N GLY A 133 -6.70 1.30 0.66
CA GLY A 133 -6.14 1.44 -0.68
C GLY A 133 -4.67 1.88 -0.72
N TYR A 134 -4.04 2.09 0.43
CA TYR A 134 -2.64 2.50 0.56
C TYR A 134 -1.97 1.86 1.78
N GLY A 135 -0.63 1.94 1.84
CA GLY A 135 0.16 1.36 2.92
C GLY A 135 1.65 1.41 2.60
N ILE A 136 2.44 0.55 3.25
CA ILE A 136 3.85 0.33 2.93
C ILE A 136 3.93 -0.72 1.83
N TRP A 137 4.49 -0.35 0.69
CA TRP A 137 4.57 -1.15 -0.53
C TRP A 137 5.96 -1.71 -0.77
N THR A 138 6.06 -2.73 -1.59
CA THR A 138 7.32 -3.30 -2.09
C THR A 138 7.87 -2.45 -3.22
N VAL A 139 9.16 -2.14 -3.13
CA VAL A 139 9.93 -1.44 -4.16
C VAL A 139 10.76 -2.45 -4.93
N LEU A 140 10.60 -2.47 -6.25
CA LEU A 140 11.29 -3.35 -7.18
C LEU A 140 12.23 -2.53 -8.07
N ASP A 141 13.41 -3.06 -8.33
CA ASP A 141 14.28 -2.57 -9.41
C ASP A 141 13.70 -3.00 -10.77
N LYS A 142 13.36 -2.05 -11.64
CA LYS A 142 12.74 -2.33 -12.95
C LYS A 142 13.60 -3.14 -13.89
N ALA A 143 14.92 -2.98 -13.81
CA ALA A 143 15.84 -3.65 -14.71
C ALA A 143 16.00 -5.15 -14.38
N THR A 144 15.91 -5.50 -13.10
CA THR A 144 16.16 -6.86 -12.62
C THR A 144 14.93 -7.58 -12.08
N GLY A 145 13.87 -6.83 -11.75
CA GLY A 145 12.68 -7.35 -11.04
C GLY A 145 12.93 -7.68 -9.57
N LYS A 146 14.11 -7.38 -9.03
CA LYS A 146 14.45 -7.68 -7.63
C LYS A 146 13.71 -6.75 -6.67
N VAL A 147 13.30 -7.29 -5.53
CA VAL A 147 12.88 -6.50 -4.36
C VAL A 147 14.10 -5.78 -3.80
N ILE A 148 14.02 -4.45 -3.72
CA ILE A 148 15.12 -3.58 -3.27
C ILE A 148 14.74 -2.73 -2.06
N GLY A 149 13.53 -2.88 -1.56
CA GLY A 149 13.09 -2.15 -0.38
C GLY A 149 11.59 -2.13 -0.19
N ARG A 150 11.19 -1.33 0.78
CA ARG A 150 9.79 -1.02 1.11
C ARG A 150 9.66 0.49 1.23
N ALA A 151 8.56 1.07 0.75
CA ALA A 151 8.24 2.48 0.94
C ALA A 151 6.74 2.72 0.80
N GLY A 152 6.20 3.72 1.48
CA GLY A 152 4.78 4.02 1.38
C GLY A 152 4.30 5.05 2.38
N LEU A 153 2.98 5.18 2.44
CA LEU A 153 2.27 6.03 3.38
C LEU A 153 1.43 5.14 4.29
N THR A 154 1.42 5.42 5.59
CA THR A 154 0.62 4.67 6.56
C THR A 154 0.06 5.60 7.63
N MET A 155 -1.05 5.21 8.25
CA MET A 155 -1.57 5.93 9.42
C MET A 155 -0.96 5.33 10.68
N ARG A 156 -0.28 6.18 11.47
CA ARG A 156 0.19 5.79 12.80
C ARG A 156 -0.90 6.06 13.82
N GLU A 157 -1.15 5.09 14.71
CA GLU A 157 -2.12 5.25 15.80
C GLU A 157 -1.79 6.49 16.65
N GLY A 158 -2.81 7.29 16.94
CA GLY A 158 -2.68 8.54 17.69
C GLY A 158 -2.32 9.78 16.84
N PHE A 159 -2.07 9.62 15.56
CA PHE A 159 -1.76 10.73 14.63
C PHE A 159 -2.85 10.89 13.57
N LYS A 160 -2.99 12.11 13.07
CA LYS A 160 -4.00 12.44 12.04
C LYS A 160 -3.43 12.41 10.63
N GLU A 161 -2.16 12.73 10.50
CA GLU A 161 -1.47 12.82 9.23
C GLU A 161 -0.83 11.48 8.87
N PRO A 162 -0.86 11.08 7.58
CA PRO A 162 -0.15 9.90 7.14
C PRO A 162 1.37 10.06 7.30
N GLU A 163 2.04 8.97 7.61
CA GLU A 163 3.48 8.89 7.79
C GLU A 163 4.16 8.32 6.55
N LEU A 164 5.17 9.01 6.04
CA LEU A 164 6.08 8.46 5.02
C LEU A 164 7.10 7.53 5.70
N GLY A 165 7.07 6.25 5.32
CA GLY A 165 8.05 5.23 5.72
C GLY A 165 8.82 4.68 4.53
N TYR A 166 10.10 4.35 4.71
CA TYR A 166 10.91 3.71 3.66
C TYR A 166 12.13 2.98 4.22
N VAL A 167 12.49 1.90 3.57
CA VAL A 167 13.74 1.14 3.73
C VAL A 167 14.23 0.74 2.35
N ILE A 168 15.49 1.03 2.02
CA ILE A 168 16.12 0.62 0.76
C ILE A 168 17.35 -0.24 1.06
N ALA A 169 17.48 -1.35 0.35
CA ALA A 169 18.59 -2.28 0.46
C ALA A 169 19.94 -1.55 0.34
N ARG A 170 20.91 -1.95 1.15
CA ARG A 170 22.19 -1.25 1.32
C ARG A 170 22.92 -1.00 0.02
N GLU A 171 22.93 -1.98 -0.88
CA GLU A 171 23.58 -1.91 -2.19
C GLU A 171 22.92 -0.88 -3.15
N TYR A 172 21.69 -0.46 -2.86
CA TYR A 172 20.96 0.56 -3.63
C TYR A 172 20.95 1.93 -2.95
N GLN A 173 21.51 2.05 -1.73
CA GLN A 173 21.62 3.32 -1.03
C GLN A 173 22.68 4.23 -1.70
N GLY A 174 22.59 5.54 -1.43
CA GLY A 174 23.52 6.53 -1.99
C GLY A 174 23.35 6.81 -3.49
N GLN A 175 22.46 6.10 -4.19
CA GLN A 175 22.22 6.22 -5.64
C GLN A 175 20.99 7.08 -5.98
N GLY A 176 20.35 7.69 -4.99
CA GLY A 176 19.17 8.52 -5.17
C GLY A 176 17.84 7.75 -5.29
N ILE A 177 17.84 6.42 -5.20
CA ILE A 177 16.64 5.57 -5.31
C ILE A 177 15.58 5.95 -4.27
N ALA A 178 15.95 6.09 -3.00
CA ALA A 178 15.00 6.49 -1.96
C ALA A 178 14.34 7.84 -2.27
N ALA A 179 15.10 8.82 -2.77
CA ALA A 179 14.56 10.14 -3.13
C ALA A 179 13.59 10.05 -4.31
N GLU A 180 13.91 9.26 -5.32
CA GLU A 180 13.07 9.03 -6.49
C GLU A 180 11.74 8.38 -6.11
N VAL A 181 11.79 7.27 -5.36
CA VAL A 181 10.62 6.52 -4.94
C VAL A 181 9.74 7.33 -3.98
N CYS A 182 10.34 7.91 -2.92
CA CYS A 182 9.58 8.70 -1.96
C CYS A 182 8.91 9.92 -2.61
N LYS A 183 9.58 10.59 -3.55
CA LYS A 183 8.98 11.70 -4.29
C LYS A 183 7.74 11.26 -5.07
N ALA A 184 7.83 10.13 -5.79
CA ALA A 184 6.68 9.59 -6.53
C ALA A 184 5.54 9.17 -5.59
N ILE A 185 5.85 8.59 -4.43
CA ILE A 185 4.86 8.23 -3.40
C ILE A 185 4.17 9.49 -2.84
N LEU A 186 4.90 10.57 -2.58
CA LEU A 186 4.32 11.83 -2.12
C LEU A 186 3.40 12.44 -3.18
N GLU A 187 3.80 12.43 -4.44
CA GLU A 187 2.95 12.88 -5.56
C GLU A 187 1.68 12.04 -5.69
N TYR A 188 1.79 10.72 -5.56
CA TYR A 188 0.65 9.80 -5.52
C TYR A 188 -0.27 10.11 -4.32
N GLY A 189 0.30 10.28 -3.14
CA GLY A 189 -0.44 10.64 -1.92
C GLY A 189 -1.24 11.93 -2.07
N GLN A 190 -0.68 12.93 -2.75
CA GLN A 190 -1.37 14.19 -3.00
C GLN A 190 -2.47 14.06 -4.07
N LYS A 191 -2.16 13.44 -5.21
CA LYS A 191 -3.04 13.42 -6.38
C LYS A 191 -4.17 12.39 -6.27
N GLU A 192 -3.81 11.18 -5.83
CA GLU A 192 -4.75 10.04 -5.80
C GLU A 192 -5.43 9.87 -4.45
N LEU A 193 -4.73 10.17 -3.34
CA LEU A 193 -5.26 10.00 -1.99
C LEU A 193 -5.73 11.32 -1.34
N GLY A 194 -5.46 12.47 -1.97
CA GLY A 194 -5.89 13.78 -1.49
C GLY A 194 -5.17 14.28 -0.22
N PHE A 195 -4.02 13.68 0.13
CA PHE A 195 -3.26 14.12 1.29
C PHE A 195 -2.62 15.49 1.03
N THR A 196 -2.83 16.41 1.97
CA THR A 196 -2.26 17.76 1.90
C THR A 196 -1.18 18.01 2.94
N LEU A 197 -1.06 17.11 3.91
CA LEU A 197 -0.07 17.16 4.96
C LEU A 197 0.44 15.74 5.23
N ILE A 198 1.75 15.53 5.21
CA ILE A 198 2.39 14.24 5.47
C ILE A 198 3.47 14.44 6.52
N GLN A 199 3.56 13.52 7.48
CA GLN A 199 4.60 13.49 8.48
C GLN A 199 5.62 12.39 8.21
N ALA A 200 6.79 12.50 8.83
CA ALA A 200 7.80 11.46 8.87
C ALA A 200 8.56 11.53 10.19
N PHE A 201 8.86 10.38 10.76
CA PHE A 201 9.62 10.28 12.00
C PHE A 201 11.02 9.71 11.72
N THR A 202 12.03 10.30 12.32
CA THR A 202 13.40 9.78 12.23
C THR A 202 14.14 9.98 13.54
N LYS A 203 15.02 9.04 13.90
CA LYS A 203 15.92 9.24 15.03
C LYS A 203 16.92 10.33 14.66
N ARG A 204 17.32 11.15 15.64
CA ARG A 204 18.25 12.28 15.45
C ARG A 204 19.59 11.85 14.85
N GLU A 205 20.04 10.65 15.17
CA GLU A 205 21.29 10.07 14.70
C GLU A 205 21.20 9.56 13.25
N ASN A 206 19.99 9.41 12.71
CA ASN A 206 19.77 8.96 11.34
C ASN A 206 19.94 10.12 10.34
N LEU A 207 21.16 10.64 10.23
CA LEU A 207 21.50 11.74 9.34
C LEU A 207 21.16 11.48 7.85
N PRO A 208 21.28 10.24 7.32
CA PRO A 208 20.83 9.95 5.95
C PRO A 208 19.33 10.19 5.74
N SER A 209 18.48 9.77 6.69
CA SER A 209 17.04 10.00 6.62
C SER A 209 16.70 11.48 6.72
N GLU A 210 17.30 12.22 7.67
CA GLU A 210 17.14 13.66 7.81
C GLU A 210 17.47 14.41 6.50
N LYS A 211 18.59 14.07 5.87
CA LYS A 211 19.00 14.69 4.59
C LYS A 211 17.99 14.40 3.48
N LEU A 212 17.47 13.19 3.42
CA LEU A 212 16.46 12.82 2.44
C LEU A 212 15.15 13.57 2.67
N LEU A 213 14.65 13.61 3.90
CA LEU A 213 13.44 14.35 4.25
C LEU A 213 13.55 15.83 3.86
N LYS A 214 14.66 16.48 4.22
CA LYS A 214 14.93 17.89 3.81
C LYS A 214 14.98 18.06 2.29
N LYS A 215 15.60 17.13 1.57
CA LYS A 215 15.62 17.13 0.10
C LYS A 215 14.23 17.00 -0.52
N LEU A 216 13.32 16.27 0.13
CA LEU A 216 11.93 16.10 -0.28
C LEU A 216 11.03 17.28 0.11
N GLY A 217 11.57 18.27 0.83
CA GLY A 217 10.84 19.47 1.24
C GLY A 217 10.24 19.41 2.64
N PHE A 218 10.48 18.33 3.39
CA PHE A 218 10.06 18.27 4.77
C PHE A 218 10.80 19.26 5.65
N THR A 219 10.10 19.82 6.63
CA THR A 219 10.65 20.71 7.67
C THR A 219 10.48 20.07 9.04
N PHE A 220 11.47 20.27 9.91
CA PHE A 220 11.37 19.86 11.31
C PHE A 220 10.20 20.58 12.00
N ASP A 221 9.35 19.82 12.67
CA ASP A 221 8.19 20.34 13.41
C ASP A 221 8.42 20.26 14.92
N ARG A 222 8.66 19.06 15.46
CA ARG A 222 8.79 18.81 16.88
C ARG A 222 9.56 17.54 17.22
N GLU A 223 9.99 17.42 18.48
CA GLU A 223 10.34 16.11 19.04
C GLU A 223 9.07 15.37 19.46
N GLU A 224 9.03 14.07 19.19
CA GLU A 224 7.90 13.20 19.53
C GLU A 224 8.40 11.98 20.32
N LEU A 225 7.60 11.48 21.24
CA LEU A 225 7.87 10.25 21.98
C LEU A 225 7.02 9.12 21.39
N LEU A 226 7.64 8.20 20.67
CA LEU A 226 6.98 7.02 20.14
C LEU A 226 7.34 5.81 21.03
N GLY A 227 6.37 5.34 21.80
CA GLY A 227 6.65 4.38 22.86
C GLY A 227 7.60 4.96 23.92
N THR A 228 8.81 4.41 24.02
CA THR A 228 9.86 4.89 24.95
C THR A 228 10.99 5.63 24.25
N GLU A 229 10.97 5.75 22.94
CA GLU A 229 12.04 6.34 22.16
C GLU A 229 11.67 7.73 21.62
N LYS A 230 12.67 8.61 21.52
CA LYS A 230 12.52 9.96 20.96
C LYS A 230 12.80 9.95 19.47
N PHE A 231 11.91 10.63 18.74
CA PHE A 231 12.05 10.87 17.32
C PHE A 231 11.91 12.35 17.01
N ASP A 232 12.57 12.79 15.97
CA ASP A 232 12.34 14.07 15.33
C ASP A 232 11.20 13.89 14.30
N CYS A 233 10.12 14.64 14.47
CA CYS A 233 8.98 14.68 13.55
C CYS A 233 9.24 15.76 12.51
N TYR A 234 9.09 15.39 11.26
CA TYR A 234 9.15 16.28 10.07
C TYR A 234 7.81 16.32 9.39
N ILE A 235 7.45 17.48 8.86
CA ILE A 235 6.17 17.70 8.15
C ILE A 235 6.44 18.24 6.76
N LEU A 236 5.69 17.72 5.79
CA LEU A 236 5.57 18.25 4.44
C LEU A 236 4.15 18.77 4.23
N ASP A 237 4.02 20.08 3.96
CA ASP A 237 2.78 20.73 3.55
C ASP A 237 2.73 20.79 2.02
N MET A 238 1.73 20.17 1.42
CA MET A 238 1.54 20.04 -0.03
C MET A 238 0.34 20.86 -0.55
N ARG A 239 -0.21 21.75 0.32
CA ARG A 239 -1.30 22.66 -0.06
C ARG A 239 -0.87 23.72 -1.03
#